data_9916757f3c107c4bb077a73c6796fea4
#
_entry.id   9916757f3c107c4bb077a73c6796fea4
#
_cell.length_a   1.000
_cell.length_b   1.000
_cell.length_c   1.000
_cell.angle_alpha   90.00
_cell.angle_beta   90.00
_cell.angle_gamma   90.00
#
_symmetry.space_group_name_H-M   'P 1'
#
loop_
_entity.id
_entity.type
_entity.pdbx_description
1 polymer ?
#
loop_
_entity_poly.entity_id
_entity_poly.type
_entity_poly.pdbx_seq_one_letter_code
_entity_poly.pdbx_strand_id
1 'polypeptide(L)'
;GVAVLKVGGSSEVEVKEKKDRIDDALNATRAAVKEGVVAGGGTALLYATKALEKVQPSNQDQRVGVDIIRRALQAPIRQIAENAGVDGAVVAGKLLEGTDYNYGYNAAADEYTDMIKAGIVDPTKVVRTALQDAASVASLLITTEAMVTELPEPKECSCGGHGGMPGGAGAMGF
;
A
#
# COMPACT_ATOMS: atom_id res chain seq x y z
N GLY A 1 -29.74 6.89 12.74
CA GLY A 1 -29.25 6.63 14.10
C GLY A 1 -27.81 7.07 14.30
N VAL A 2 -27.41 7.26 15.53
CA VAL A 2 -26.01 7.60 15.91
C VAL A 2 -25.48 6.45 16.75
N ALA A 3 -24.28 5.98 16.43
CA ALA A 3 -23.55 5.00 17.23
C ALA A 3 -22.27 5.62 17.78
N VAL A 4 -21.93 5.30 19.01
CA VAL A 4 -20.71 5.75 19.68
C VAL A 4 -19.85 4.54 19.99
N LEU A 5 -18.66 4.49 19.37
CA LEU A 5 -17.65 3.46 19.63
C LEU A 5 -16.64 4.01 20.65
N LYS A 6 -16.63 3.43 21.86
CA LYS A 6 -15.65 3.79 22.90
C LYS A 6 -14.43 2.89 22.76
N VAL A 7 -13.27 3.51 22.58
CA VAL A 7 -11.98 2.83 22.41
C VAL A 7 -11.11 3.06 23.62
N GLY A 8 -10.49 2.00 24.16
CA GLY A 8 -9.56 2.06 25.27
C GLY A 8 -8.33 1.21 25.02
N GLY A 9 -7.27 1.47 25.77
CA GLY A 9 -6.01 0.72 25.71
C GLY A 9 -5.12 1.05 26.90
N SER A 10 -4.00 0.35 27.00
CA SER A 10 -3.00 0.51 28.07
C SER A 10 -2.09 1.73 27.87
N SER A 11 -2.00 2.24 26.64
CA SER A 11 -1.21 3.42 26.29
C SER A 11 -1.94 4.31 25.28
N GLU A 12 -1.55 5.57 25.21
CA GLU A 12 -2.09 6.54 24.25
C GLU A 12 -1.83 6.11 22.80
N VAL A 13 -0.66 5.54 22.52
CA VAL A 13 -0.29 5.03 21.20
C VAL A 13 -1.21 3.89 20.77
N GLU A 14 -1.50 2.95 21.68
CA GLU A 14 -2.42 1.84 21.43
C GLU A 14 -3.85 2.33 21.15
N VAL A 15 -4.32 3.30 21.93
CA VAL A 15 -5.65 3.90 21.72
C VAL A 15 -5.75 4.59 20.37
N LYS A 16 -4.70 5.32 19.97
CA LYS A 16 -4.64 6.00 18.68
C LYS A 16 -4.64 5.00 17.53
N GLU A 17 -3.82 3.96 17.60
CA GLU A 17 -3.77 2.90 16.59
C GLU A 17 -5.13 2.20 16.42
N LYS A 18 -5.79 1.85 17.54
CA LYS A 18 -7.12 1.25 17.49
C LYS A 18 -8.16 2.19 16.86
N LYS A 19 -8.10 3.49 17.19
CA LYS A 19 -8.98 4.49 16.61
C LYS A 19 -8.77 4.58 15.10
N ASP A 20 -7.54 4.72 14.65
CA ASP A 20 -7.20 4.84 13.23
C ASP A 20 -7.67 3.60 12.45
N ARG A 21 -7.52 2.40 13.02
CA ARG A 21 -8.02 1.14 12.44
C ARG A 21 -9.53 1.08 12.33
N ILE A 22 -10.27 1.61 13.32
CA ILE A 22 -11.73 1.68 13.29
C ILE A 22 -12.20 2.71 12.25
N ASP A 23 -11.54 3.85 12.16
CA ASP A 23 -11.86 4.89 11.18
C ASP A 23 -11.62 4.38 9.74
N ASP A 24 -10.55 3.62 9.51
CA ASP A 24 -10.26 2.97 8.24
C ASP A 24 -11.33 1.93 7.88
N ALA A 25 -11.67 1.04 8.81
CA ALA A 25 -12.73 0.04 8.62
C ALA A 25 -14.09 0.67 8.31
N LEU A 26 -14.42 1.79 8.95
CA LEU A 26 -15.64 2.54 8.71
C LEU A 26 -15.67 3.14 7.30
N ASN A 27 -14.57 3.73 6.86
CA ASN A 27 -14.43 4.28 5.52
C ASN A 27 -14.47 3.19 4.43
N ALA A 28 -13.81 2.06 4.66
CA ALA A 28 -13.86 0.89 3.79
C ALA A 28 -15.30 0.34 3.66
N THR A 29 -16.03 0.24 4.79
CA THR A 29 -17.43 -0.20 4.79
C THR A 29 -18.33 0.75 4.01
N ARG A 30 -18.17 2.07 4.20
CA ARG A 30 -18.91 3.08 3.42
C ARG A 30 -18.62 3.01 1.92
N ALA A 31 -17.38 2.73 1.55
CA ALA A 31 -17.00 2.55 0.16
C ALA A 31 -17.62 1.26 -0.42
N ALA A 32 -17.62 0.16 0.36
CA ALA A 32 -18.21 -1.10 -0.03
C ALA A 32 -19.73 -1.02 -0.26
N VAL A 33 -20.44 -0.25 0.58
CA VAL A 33 -21.89 0.01 0.39
C VAL A 33 -22.18 0.70 -0.95
N LYS A 34 -21.25 1.53 -1.45
CA LYS A 34 -21.46 2.30 -2.69
C LYS A 34 -21.28 1.46 -3.97
N GLU A 35 -20.24 0.63 -4.03
CA GLU A 35 -19.83 -0.07 -5.26
C GLU A 35 -19.61 -1.58 -5.04
N GLY A 36 -19.94 -2.11 -3.87
CA GLY A 36 -19.73 -3.53 -3.56
C GLY A 36 -18.28 -3.85 -3.19
N VAL A 37 -18.00 -5.14 -3.15
CA VAL A 37 -16.69 -5.70 -2.78
C VAL A 37 -16.15 -6.60 -3.88
N VAL A 38 -14.84 -6.76 -3.90
CA VAL A 38 -14.10 -7.67 -4.79
C VAL A 38 -13.16 -8.54 -3.96
N ALA A 39 -12.59 -9.59 -4.56
CA ALA A 39 -11.56 -10.39 -3.93
C ALA A 39 -10.37 -9.52 -3.52
N GLY A 40 -9.99 -9.60 -2.26
CA GLY A 40 -8.93 -8.80 -1.66
C GLY A 40 -7.53 -9.35 -1.91
N GLY A 41 -6.56 -8.81 -1.19
CA GLY A 41 -5.17 -9.27 -1.27
C GLY A 41 -4.49 -9.01 -2.62
N GLY A 42 -4.92 -7.99 -3.36
CA GLY A 42 -4.42 -7.69 -4.71
C GLY A 42 -4.94 -8.62 -5.80
N THR A 43 -5.79 -9.59 -5.48
CA THR A 43 -6.33 -10.60 -6.40
C THR A 43 -7.16 -9.96 -7.51
N ALA A 44 -8.04 -9.01 -7.18
CA ALA A 44 -8.88 -8.33 -8.16
C ALA A 44 -8.06 -7.57 -9.21
N LEU A 45 -6.98 -6.88 -8.79
CA LEU A 45 -6.08 -6.17 -9.70
C LEU A 45 -5.30 -7.15 -10.59
N LEU A 46 -4.85 -8.28 -10.04
CA LEU A 46 -4.17 -9.32 -10.82
C LEU A 46 -5.06 -9.83 -11.95
N TYR A 47 -6.29 -10.19 -11.65
CA TYR A 47 -7.23 -10.67 -12.67
C TYR A 47 -7.71 -9.56 -13.64
N ALA A 48 -7.64 -8.29 -13.25
CA ALA A 48 -7.91 -7.18 -14.14
C ALA A 48 -6.92 -7.13 -15.32
N THR A 49 -5.74 -7.76 -15.22
CA THR A 49 -4.81 -7.90 -16.34
C THR A 49 -5.42 -8.59 -17.54
N LYS A 50 -6.36 -9.53 -17.34
CA LYS A 50 -7.08 -10.20 -18.43
C LYS A 50 -7.96 -9.25 -19.26
N ALA A 51 -8.43 -8.15 -18.66
CA ALA A 51 -9.21 -7.14 -19.38
C ALA A 51 -8.34 -6.35 -20.38
N LEU A 52 -7.03 -6.26 -20.14
CA LEU A 52 -6.11 -5.58 -21.05
C LEU A 52 -5.95 -6.27 -22.41
N GLU A 53 -6.26 -7.56 -22.50
CA GLU A 53 -6.25 -8.31 -23.76
C GLU A 53 -7.29 -7.79 -24.77
N LYS A 54 -8.35 -7.13 -24.27
CA LYS A 54 -9.40 -6.53 -25.09
C LYS A 54 -9.03 -5.13 -25.60
N VAL A 55 -7.97 -4.53 -25.07
CA VAL A 55 -7.49 -3.22 -25.46
C VAL A 55 -6.72 -3.35 -26.78
N GLN A 56 -7.16 -2.64 -27.81
CA GLN A 56 -6.50 -2.63 -29.12
C GLN A 56 -5.69 -1.33 -29.25
N PRO A 57 -4.38 -1.35 -29.01
CA PRO A 57 -3.54 -0.19 -29.18
C PRO A 57 -3.39 0.15 -30.68
N SER A 58 -3.51 1.45 -31.02
CA SER A 58 -3.41 1.93 -32.39
C SER A 58 -1.96 2.00 -32.90
N ASN A 59 -0.98 2.04 -32.01
CA ASN A 59 0.44 2.13 -32.33
C ASN A 59 1.31 1.41 -31.29
N GLN A 60 2.62 1.35 -31.55
CA GLN A 60 3.57 0.67 -30.69
C GLN A 60 3.71 1.33 -29.30
N ASP A 61 3.65 2.66 -29.23
CA ASP A 61 3.81 3.40 -27.98
C ASP A 61 2.65 3.11 -27.02
N GLN A 62 1.42 3.07 -27.56
CA GLN A 62 0.25 2.65 -26.77
C GLN A 62 0.35 1.22 -26.28
N ARG A 63 0.95 0.31 -27.08
CA ARG A 63 1.21 -1.07 -26.66
C ARG A 63 2.14 -1.10 -25.45
N VAL A 64 3.22 -0.31 -25.48
CA VAL A 64 4.14 -0.18 -24.34
C VAL A 64 3.41 0.33 -23.11
N GLY A 65 2.52 1.31 -23.23
CA GLY A 65 1.67 1.80 -22.14
C GLY A 65 0.79 0.70 -21.53
N VAL A 66 0.16 -0.13 -22.36
CA VAL A 66 -0.63 -1.29 -21.90
C VAL A 66 0.25 -2.29 -21.14
N ASP A 67 1.47 -2.55 -21.61
CA ASP A 67 2.41 -3.47 -20.95
C ASP A 67 2.92 -2.92 -19.61
N ILE A 68 3.10 -1.61 -19.49
CA ILE A 68 3.42 -0.95 -18.21
C ILE A 68 2.30 -1.21 -17.20
N ILE A 69 1.05 -0.96 -17.58
CA ILE A 69 -0.11 -1.19 -16.70
C ILE A 69 -0.23 -2.68 -16.35
N ARG A 70 -0.04 -3.60 -17.30
CA ARG A 70 -0.06 -5.05 -17.05
C ARG A 70 0.93 -5.46 -15.97
N ARG A 71 2.13 -4.89 -15.95
CA ARG A 71 3.14 -5.17 -14.92
C ARG A 71 2.78 -4.52 -13.60
N ALA A 72 2.28 -3.28 -13.62
CA ALA A 72 1.90 -2.56 -12.42
C ALA A 72 0.74 -3.24 -11.66
N LEU A 73 -0.24 -3.81 -12.35
CA LEU A 73 -1.37 -4.52 -11.75
C LEU A 73 -0.97 -5.76 -10.95
N GLN A 74 0.20 -6.34 -11.21
CA GLN A 74 0.73 -7.47 -10.44
C GLN A 74 1.44 -7.04 -9.15
N ALA A 75 1.86 -5.77 -9.04
CA ALA A 75 2.68 -5.31 -7.93
C ALA A 75 2.02 -5.49 -6.55
N PRO A 76 0.73 -5.19 -6.35
CA PRO A 76 0.11 -5.32 -5.02
C PRO A 76 0.16 -6.74 -4.46
N ILE A 77 -0.24 -7.75 -5.24
CA ILE A 77 -0.24 -9.13 -4.77
C ILE A 77 1.18 -9.67 -4.59
N ARG A 78 2.12 -9.27 -5.45
CA ARG A 78 3.53 -9.65 -5.30
C ARG A 78 4.12 -9.09 -4.02
N GLN A 79 3.86 -7.82 -3.72
CA GLN A 79 4.34 -7.19 -2.50
C GLN A 79 3.74 -7.83 -1.24
N ILE A 80 2.46 -8.18 -1.27
CA ILE A 80 1.81 -8.89 -0.15
C ILE A 80 2.47 -10.25 0.09
N ALA A 81 2.73 -11.02 -0.97
CA ALA A 81 3.41 -12.31 -0.86
C ALA A 81 4.85 -12.17 -0.35
N GLU A 82 5.60 -11.19 -0.87
CA GLU A 82 6.97 -10.89 -0.44
C GLU A 82 7.03 -10.47 1.04
N ASN A 83 6.07 -9.67 1.50
CA ASN A 83 5.95 -9.29 2.91
C ASN A 83 5.65 -10.49 3.83
N ALA A 84 5.01 -11.53 3.29
CA ALA A 84 4.79 -12.81 3.97
C ALA A 84 5.97 -13.78 3.84
N GLY A 85 7.06 -13.40 3.17
CA GLY A 85 8.24 -14.24 2.96
C GLY A 85 8.15 -15.23 1.82
N VAL A 86 7.17 -15.08 0.92
CA VAL A 86 6.94 -15.96 -0.23
C VAL A 86 7.28 -15.21 -1.52
N ASP A 87 7.79 -15.94 -2.54
CA ASP A 87 8.09 -15.34 -3.85
C ASP A 87 6.79 -14.86 -4.54
N GLY A 88 6.66 -13.54 -4.66
CA GLY A 88 5.49 -12.91 -5.27
C GLY A 88 5.30 -13.25 -6.75
N ALA A 89 6.36 -13.59 -7.48
CA ALA A 89 6.26 -13.98 -8.88
C ALA A 89 5.63 -15.37 -9.02
N VAL A 90 5.98 -16.30 -8.13
CA VAL A 90 5.39 -17.64 -8.07
C VAL A 90 3.90 -17.57 -7.74
N VAL A 91 3.53 -16.75 -6.73
CA VAL A 91 2.13 -16.56 -6.35
C VAL A 91 1.31 -15.98 -7.50
N ALA A 92 1.80 -14.88 -8.12
CA ALA A 92 1.11 -14.24 -9.23
C ALA A 92 0.99 -15.18 -10.45
N GLY A 93 2.04 -15.94 -10.78
CA GLY A 93 2.05 -16.91 -11.87
C GLY A 93 0.98 -17.99 -11.68
N LYS A 94 0.96 -18.62 -10.50
CA LYS A 94 -0.01 -19.67 -10.17
C LYS A 94 -1.47 -19.19 -10.24
N LEU A 95 -1.74 -17.97 -9.79
CA LEU A 95 -3.09 -17.41 -9.85
C LEU A 95 -3.53 -17.07 -11.28
N LEU A 96 -2.61 -16.61 -12.13
CA LEU A 96 -2.93 -16.29 -13.53
C LEU A 96 -3.28 -17.53 -14.38
N GLU A 97 -2.83 -18.72 -14.00
CA GLU A 97 -3.25 -19.99 -14.61
C GLU A 97 -4.72 -20.34 -14.32
N GLY A 98 -5.26 -19.81 -13.21
CA GLY A 98 -6.63 -20.03 -12.79
C GLY A 98 -7.64 -19.23 -13.60
N THR A 99 -8.89 -19.72 -13.61
CA THR A 99 -10.03 -19.08 -14.26
C THR A 99 -11.02 -18.45 -13.27
N ASP A 100 -10.90 -18.80 -11.99
CA ASP A 100 -11.80 -18.30 -10.94
C ASP A 100 -11.28 -16.97 -10.39
N TYR A 101 -12.05 -15.92 -10.59
CA TYR A 101 -11.73 -14.55 -10.15
C TYR A 101 -11.74 -14.36 -8.63
N ASN A 102 -12.34 -15.29 -7.87
CA ASN A 102 -12.39 -15.25 -6.42
C ASN A 102 -11.24 -16.02 -5.77
N TYR A 103 -10.52 -16.84 -6.55
CA TYR A 103 -9.40 -17.62 -6.06
C TYR A 103 -8.15 -16.76 -5.91
N GLY A 104 -7.62 -16.69 -4.70
CA GLY A 104 -6.49 -15.85 -4.37
C GLY A 104 -5.54 -16.50 -3.37
N TYR A 105 -4.54 -15.74 -2.94
CA TYR A 105 -3.55 -16.15 -1.97
C TYR A 105 -3.80 -15.46 -0.63
N ASN A 106 -4.08 -16.27 0.41
CA ASN A 106 -4.20 -15.83 1.80
C ASN A 106 -2.82 -15.82 2.46
N ALA A 107 -2.18 -14.66 2.52
CA ALA A 107 -0.84 -14.50 3.06
C ALA A 107 -0.75 -14.79 4.58
N ALA A 108 -1.85 -14.69 5.32
CA ALA A 108 -1.85 -14.96 6.77
C ALA A 108 -1.80 -16.46 7.09
N ALA A 109 -2.38 -17.30 6.21
CA ALA A 109 -2.42 -18.74 6.39
C ALA A 109 -1.48 -19.50 5.44
N ASP A 110 -0.78 -18.80 4.54
CA ASP A 110 0.06 -19.35 3.47
C ASP A 110 -0.69 -20.39 2.62
N GLU A 111 -1.92 -20.04 2.21
CA GLU A 111 -2.77 -20.95 1.44
C GLU A 111 -3.49 -20.26 0.28
N TYR A 112 -3.84 -21.03 -0.72
CA TYR A 112 -4.66 -20.57 -1.85
C TYR A 112 -6.12 -20.94 -1.60
N THR A 113 -7.00 -19.93 -1.58
CA THR A 113 -8.41 -20.12 -1.20
C THR A 113 -9.33 -19.18 -1.96
N ASP A 114 -10.64 -19.41 -1.83
CA ASP A 114 -11.67 -18.45 -2.27
C ASP A 114 -11.68 -17.26 -1.30
N MET A 115 -11.18 -16.11 -1.79
CA MET A 115 -11.02 -14.90 -0.99
C MET A 115 -12.33 -14.36 -0.44
N ILE A 116 -13.41 -14.48 -1.21
CA ILE A 116 -14.73 -14.00 -0.78
C ILE A 116 -15.26 -14.87 0.38
N LYS A 117 -15.14 -16.21 0.28
CA LYS A 117 -15.57 -17.12 1.35
C LYS A 117 -14.68 -17.01 2.58
N ALA A 118 -13.41 -16.74 2.40
CA ALA A 118 -12.47 -16.50 3.50
C ALA A 118 -12.65 -15.12 4.18
N GLY A 119 -13.53 -14.25 3.63
CA GLY A 119 -13.76 -12.91 4.16
C GLY A 119 -12.62 -11.91 3.85
N ILE A 120 -11.75 -12.25 2.90
CA ILE A 120 -10.66 -11.39 2.46
C ILE A 120 -11.15 -10.60 1.25
N VAL A 121 -11.69 -9.43 1.51
CA VAL A 121 -12.36 -8.61 0.52
C VAL A 121 -11.86 -7.17 0.55
N ASP A 122 -11.87 -6.52 -0.61
CA ASP A 122 -11.56 -5.10 -0.75
C ASP A 122 -12.80 -4.35 -1.30
N PRO A 123 -13.03 -3.08 -0.88
CA PRO A 123 -14.08 -2.27 -1.48
C PRO A 123 -13.74 -1.94 -2.94
N THR A 124 -14.64 -2.25 -3.85
CA THR A 124 -14.45 -2.02 -5.30
C THR A 124 -14.09 -0.57 -5.60
N LYS A 125 -14.77 0.36 -4.94
CA LYS A 125 -14.52 1.79 -5.11
C LYS A 125 -13.08 2.18 -4.79
N VAL A 126 -12.52 1.65 -3.69
CA VAL A 126 -11.14 1.96 -3.27
C VAL A 126 -10.14 1.45 -4.30
N VAL A 127 -10.27 0.17 -4.71
CA VAL A 127 -9.38 -0.45 -5.69
C VAL A 127 -9.42 0.27 -7.02
N ARG A 128 -10.62 0.60 -7.51
CA ARG A 128 -10.82 1.31 -8.77
C ARG A 128 -10.25 2.73 -8.74
N THR A 129 -10.53 3.49 -7.68
CA THR A 129 -10.05 4.87 -7.54
C THR A 129 -8.53 4.91 -7.40
N ALA A 130 -7.96 4.03 -6.58
CA ALA A 130 -6.51 3.94 -6.43
C ALA A 130 -5.79 3.67 -7.77
N LEU A 131 -6.30 2.76 -8.58
CA LEU A 131 -5.75 2.50 -9.91
C LEU A 131 -5.88 3.71 -10.85
N GLN A 132 -7.04 4.37 -10.84
CA GLN A 132 -7.31 5.53 -11.69
C GLN A 132 -6.42 6.72 -11.33
N ASP A 133 -6.30 7.02 -10.04
CA ASP A 133 -5.48 8.12 -9.55
C ASP A 133 -3.99 7.85 -9.78
N ALA A 134 -3.53 6.61 -9.52
CA ALA A 134 -2.16 6.20 -9.80
C ALA A 134 -1.80 6.36 -11.29
N ALA A 135 -2.69 5.93 -12.19
CA ALA A 135 -2.48 6.08 -13.63
C ALA A 135 -2.46 7.57 -14.04
N SER A 136 -3.32 8.40 -13.45
CA SER A 136 -3.35 9.83 -13.70
C SER A 136 -2.04 10.52 -13.30
N VAL A 137 -1.57 10.26 -12.09
CA VAL A 137 -0.30 10.84 -11.60
C VAL A 137 0.89 10.33 -12.41
N ALA A 138 0.96 9.02 -12.68
CA ALA A 138 2.03 8.43 -13.47
C ALA A 138 2.08 9.03 -14.88
N SER A 139 0.94 9.25 -15.53
CA SER A 139 0.88 9.85 -16.86
C SER A 139 1.40 11.29 -16.89
N LEU A 140 1.14 12.07 -15.84
CA LEU A 140 1.70 13.39 -15.69
C LEU A 140 3.22 13.35 -15.51
N LEU A 141 3.73 12.43 -14.65
CA LEU A 141 5.17 12.29 -14.40
C LEU A 141 5.96 11.91 -15.66
N ILE A 142 5.47 10.96 -16.46
CA ILE A 142 6.17 10.55 -17.69
C ILE A 142 6.13 11.61 -18.80
N THR A 143 5.26 12.61 -18.72
CA THR A 143 5.22 13.73 -19.68
C THR A 143 6.07 14.92 -19.25
N THR A 144 6.67 14.91 -18.06
CA THR A 144 7.53 15.99 -17.57
C THR A 144 8.99 15.78 -18.03
N GLU A 145 9.64 16.87 -18.44
CA GLU A 145 11.07 16.85 -18.80
C GLU A 145 11.99 17.12 -17.60
N ALA A 146 11.49 17.82 -16.58
CA ALA A 146 12.25 18.18 -15.40
C ALA A 146 11.36 18.18 -14.15
N MET A 147 11.95 17.83 -13.03
CA MET A 147 11.33 17.93 -11.71
C MET A 147 12.21 18.84 -10.83
N VAL A 148 11.59 19.83 -10.20
CA VAL A 148 12.26 20.71 -9.23
C VAL A 148 11.82 20.27 -7.84
N THR A 149 12.78 19.98 -6.99
CA THR A 149 12.52 19.56 -5.60
C THR A 149 13.51 20.25 -4.67
N GLU A 150 13.15 20.36 -3.41
CA GLU A 150 14.04 20.85 -2.37
C GLU A 150 15.19 19.88 -2.12
N LEU A 151 16.39 20.40 -1.91
CA LEU A 151 17.52 19.58 -1.47
C LEU A 151 17.25 19.09 -0.05
N PRO A 152 17.56 17.81 0.26
CA PRO A 152 17.48 17.34 1.64
C PRO A 152 18.35 18.20 2.55
N GLU A 153 17.78 18.73 3.61
CA GLU A 153 18.57 19.44 4.63
C GLU A 153 19.64 18.49 5.18
N PRO A 154 20.90 18.97 5.31
CA PRO A 154 21.92 18.18 5.99
C PRO A 154 21.41 17.86 7.39
N LYS A 155 21.34 16.59 7.75
CA LYS A 155 21.05 16.20 9.13
C LYS A 155 22.10 16.81 10.01
N GLU A 156 21.79 17.90 10.71
CA GLU A 156 22.61 18.38 11.79
C GLU A 156 22.76 17.23 12.78
N CYS A 157 23.98 16.70 12.87
CA CYS A 157 24.33 15.77 13.93
C CYS A 157 24.12 16.52 15.24
N SER A 158 23.03 16.26 15.93
CA SER A 158 22.84 16.68 17.32
C SER A 158 23.87 15.94 18.19
N CYS A 159 25.12 16.29 18.03
CA CYS A 159 26.17 15.98 18.99
C CYS A 159 25.88 16.85 20.19
N GLY A 160 25.17 16.30 21.17
CA GLY A 160 24.92 16.93 22.46
C GLY A 160 26.23 17.44 23.04
N GLY A 161 26.32 18.75 23.12
CA GLY A 161 27.42 19.41 23.82
C GLY A 161 27.41 18.96 25.28
N HIS A 162 28.33 18.09 25.62
CA HIS A 162 28.75 17.96 27.01
C HIS A 162 29.45 19.24 27.40
N GLY A 163 28.72 20.07 28.13
CA GLY A 163 29.28 21.23 28.81
C GLY A 163 30.42 20.80 29.72
N GLY A 164 31.63 21.17 29.32
CA GLY A 164 32.80 21.09 30.17
C GLY A 164 32.61 21.98 31.39
N MET A 165 32.68 21.38 32.57
CA MET A 165 32.84 22.09 33.83
C MET A 165 34.17 22.86 33.81
N PRO A 166 34.20 24.15 34.14
CA PRO A 166 35.44 24.81 34.46
C PRO A 166 35.89 24.40 35.85
N GLY A 167 36.95 23.62 35.90
CA GLY A 167 37.66 23.32 37.15
C GLY A 167 38.25 24.58 37.73
N GLY A 168 37.73 25.05 38.85
CA GLY A 168 38.33 26.10 39.66
C GLY A 168 39.62 25.63 40.30
N ALA A 169 40.74 26.17 39.90
CA ALA A 169 42.00 26.07 40.63
C ALA A 169 41.99 27.09 41.77
N GLY A 170 41.77 26.61 42.98
CA GLY A 170 42.03 27.35 44.22
C GLY A 170 43.51 27.30 44.57
N ALA A 171 44.21 28.41 44.35
CA ALA A 171 45.51 28.63 44.94
C ALA A 171 45.32 29.00 46.40
N MET A 172 45.95 28.29 47.32
CA MET A 172 46.29 28.78 48.65
C MET A 172 47.74 28.50 48.92
N GLY A 173 48.51 29.58 49.01
CA GLY A 173 49.83 29.57 49.59
C GLY A 173 49.78 29.53 51.12
N PHE A 174 50.73 28.96 51.61
CA PHE A 174 51.67 29.12 52.67
C PHE A 174 52.44 27.85 52.86
#